data_ced1d9dd45d4f292b17dadbd8c2f2daf
#
_entry.id   ced1d9dd45d4f292b17dadbd8c2f2daf
#
_cell.length_a   1.000
_cell.length_b   1.000
_cell.length_c   1.000
_cell.angle_alpha   90.00
_cell.angle_beta   90.00
_cell.angle_gamma   90.00
#
_symmetry.space_group_name_H-M   'P 1'
#
loop_
_entity.id
_entity.type
_entity.pdbx_description
1 polymer ?
#
loop_
_entity_poly.entity_id
_entity_poly.type
_entity_poly.pdbx_seq_one_letter_code
_entity_poly.pdbx_strand_id
1 'polypeptide(L)'
;PFNTAGIVSRNNTALNNKTDDAGLKAYYALLSQPEGVDSLSQFNHPGSTFGTFSDFSYWDALIDSRMYMVEVGNGEGAIGAGGYYPSYEYYTMALDKGWHVAPTNNQDNHKGKWGNANDARDVILTDDFSEQGIYEAIRSHRMYATEDKNLEIYYTVNEQPLGSILEEIPEELSLSVQVSDPDRTDSISKVEVIVNSGRVAYAWDDPAELASGLLSCTLDPTYSYYYIRVTEGDGDMAVTAPVWVGETLKLGISSVVCGTSTPVTDEELTITTTLFNSESADAAVKSVTYTSGGETLGVDAAGYTVPASGALEIPFRYTPTVAKVMTITVTVLMEQKGVEYEYAMDVTLDVLDSAKLVYIGIDASHYNEYVAGNYKDSMGNFGNLAAGYGVRTVELKSSEELIAACANEKYKALIFTAPSRRLADAQSDPRTYSPAELVAVRAFHEAGGMVILAGWSDNYENYDVIQGNPDIKHMAATQNELLAALGSSLRISDDATYDDVRSAADGVDKWR
;
A
#
# COMPACT_ATOMS: atom_id res chain seq x y z
N PRO A 1 18.30 10.12 -7.75
CA PRO A 1 19.53 9.36 -7.96
C PRO A 1 20.67 9.93 -7.14
N PHE A 2 21.55 9.05 -6.69
CA PHE A 2 22.86 9.39 -6.10
C PHE A 2 23.96 9.20 -7.14
N ASN A 3 25.14 9.71 -6.85
CA ASN A 3 26.35 9.49 -7.67
C ASN A 3 26.11 9.71 -9.17
N THR A 4 25.47 10.81 -9.52
CA THR A 4 25.24 11.20 -10.93
C THR A 4 25.98 12.48 -11.25
N ALA A 5 26.56 12.56 -12.44
CA ALA A 5 27.28 13.76 -12.94
C ALA A 5 26.33 14.91 -13.31
N GLY A 6 25.01 14.63 -13.44
CA GLY A 6 23.99 15.61 -13.77
C GLY A 6 23.03 15.87 -12.61
N ILE A 7 22.47 17.08 -12.56
CA ILE A 7 21.41 17.43 -11.60
C ILE A 7 20.05 17.15 -12.24
N VAL A 8 19.30 16.23 -11.63
CA VAL A 8 17.90 16.00 -11.96
C VAL A 8 17.04 16.84 -11.00
N SER A 9 16.40 17.86 -11.52
CA SER A 9 15.56 18.75 -10.73
C SER A 9 14.07 18.48 -10.97
N ARG A 10 13.28 18.39 -9.89
CA ARG A 10 11.81 18.39 -9.98
C ARG A 10 11.24 19.62 -10.69
N ASN A 11 12.01 20.68 -10.82
CA ASN A 11 11.61 21.88 -11.59
C ASN A 11 11.84 21.71 -13.10
N ASN A 12 12.43 20.62 -13.55
CA ASN A 12 12.51 20.28 -14.95
C ASN A 12 11.09 19.94 -15.47
N THR A 13 10.56 20.74 -16.38
CA THR A 13 9.19 20.59 -16.89
C THR A 13 8.96 19.27 -17.60
N ALA A 14 9.99 18.69 -18.24
CA ALA A 14 9.91 17.38 -18.87
C ALA A 14 9.71 16.28 -17.83
N LEU A 15 10.46 16.35 -16.71
CA LEU A 15 10.38 15.36 -15.60
C LEU A 15 9.10 15.50 -14.77
N ASN A 16 8.52 16.69 -14.71
CA ASN A 16 7.27 16.93 -14.00
C ASN A 16 6.01 16.73 -14.87
N ASN A 17 6.19 16.33 -16.13
CA ASN A 17 5.06 16.08 -17.01
C ASN A 17 4.43 14.71 -16.69
N LYS A 18 3.22 14.73 -16.14
CA LYS A 18 2.44 13.53 -15.79
C LYS A 18 1.56 13.01 -16.92
N THR A 19 1.57 13.67 -18.09
CA THR A 19 0.77 13.24 -19.24
C THR A 19 1.46 12.07 -19.94
N ASP A 20 0.74 10.96 -20.10
CA ASP A 20 1.19 9.76 -20.80
C ASP A 20 2.59 9.28 -20.34
N ASP A 21 2.87 9.40 -19.03
CA ASP A 21 4.15 9.04 -18.42
C ASP A 21 5.37 9.77 -19.01
N ALA A 22 5.16 10.89 -19.65
CA ALA A 22 6.22 11.64 -20.32
C ALA A 22 7.35 12.04 -19.34
N GLY A 23 7.02 12.33 -18.09
CA GLY A 23 8.00 12.63 -17.04
C GLY A 23 8.89 11.43 -16.70
N LEU A 24 8.32 10.25 -16.57
CA LEU A 24 9.03 9.01 -16.31
C LEU A 24 9.95 8.64 -17.48
N LYS A 25 9.43 8.71 -18.71
CA LYS A 25 10.20 8.48 -19.94
C LYS A 25 11.36 9.48 -20.10
N ALA A 26 11.14 10.75 -19.76
CA ALA A 26 12.20 11.76 -19.76
C ALA A 26 13.29 11.47 -18.71
N TYR A 27 12.90 10.96 -17.54
CA TYR A 27 13.83 10.53 -16.51
C TYR A 27 14.67 9.31 -16.97
N TYR A 28 14.05 8.32 -17.56
CA TYR A 28 14.77 7.16 -18.11
C TYR A 28 15.70 7.55 -19.24
N ALA A 29 15.28 8.47 -20.12
CA ALA A 29 16.16 9.02 -21.16
C ALA A 29 17.39 9.73 -20.57
N LEU A 30 17.23 10.41 -19.43
CA LEU A 30 18.35 11.02 -18.72
C LEU A 30 19.28 9.95 -18.12
N LEU A 31 18.74 8.93 -17.46
CA LEU A 31 19.52 7.82 -16.93
C LEU A 31 20.28 7.06 -18.01
N SER A 32 19.78 7.04 -19.24
CA SER A 32 20.41 6.37 -20.38
C SER A 32 21.64 7.10 -20.92
N GLN A 33 21.86 8.37 -20.56
CA GLN A 33 23.02 9.14 -20.98
C GLN A 33 24.31 8.66 -20.28
N PRO A 34 25.49 8.97 -20.83
CA PRO A 34 26.78 8.63 -20.19
C PRO A 34 26.91 9.14 -18.76
N GLU A 35 26.33 10.30 -18.46
CA GLU A 35 26.33 10.91 -17.13
C GLU A 35 25.51 10.10 -16.09
N GLY A 36 24.64 9.22 -16.55
CA GLY A 36 23.86 8.33 -15.70
C GLY A 36 24.52 6.99 -15.39
N VAL A 37 25.68 6.67 -15.95
CA VAL A 37 26.29 5.32 -15.86
C VAL A 37 26.58 4.87 -14.43
N ASP A 38 27.00 5.78 -13.57
CA ASP A 38 27.33 5.50 -12.16
C ASP A 38 26.18 5.83 -11.20
N SER A 39 25.02 6.23 -11.72
CA SER A 39 23.91 6.63 -10.86
C SER A 39 23.31 5.46 -10.12
N LEU A 40 22.99 5.73 -8.84
CA LEU A 40 22.22 4.85 -7.97
C LEU A 40 20.83 5.44 -7.85
N SER A 41 19.87 4.87 -8.55
CA SER A 41 18.51 5.41 -8.62
C SER A 41 17.53 4.59 -7.78
N GLN A 42 16.45 5.24 -7.37
CA GLN A 42 15.41 4.67 -6.53
C GLN A 42 14.03 5.08 -7.03
N PHE A 43 13.08 4.18 -6.94
CA PHE A 43 11.65 4.45 -7.02
C PHE A 43 11.16 4.93 -5.65
N ASN A 44 10.87 6.22 -5.50
CA ASN A 44 10.45 6.81 -4.23
C ASN A 44 8.94 6.68 -4.02
N HIS A 45 8.53 6.34 -2.80
CA HIS A 45 7.15 6.34 -2.30
C HIS A 45 6.09 5.92 -3.34
N PRO A 46 6.23 4.73 -3.98
CA PRO A 46 5.19 4.25 -4.87
C PRO A 46 3.87 4.12 -4.12
N GLY A 47 2.78 4.56 -4.75
CA GLY A 47 1.48 4.54 -4.09
C GLY A 47 0.42 5.35 -4.81
N SER A 48 -0.82 5.25 -4.34
CA SER A 48 -1.97 5.95 -4.93
C SER A 48 -1.83 7.48 -4.88
N THR A 49 -1.10 8.01 -3.90
CA THR A 49 -0.92 9.45 -3.72
C THR A 49 0.08 10.06 -4.71
N PHE A 50 1.20 9.40 -4.95
CA PHE A 50 2.29 9.94 -5.78
C PHE A 50 2.45 9.22 -7.12
N GLY A 51 1.78 8.10 -7.31
CA GLY A 51 1.81 7.27 -8.50
C GLY A 51 2.69 6.03 -8.33
N THR A 52 2.55 5.12 -9.28
CA THR A 52 3.13 3.77 -9.24
C THR A 52 4.16 3.55 -10.33
N PHE A 53 4.72 4.64 -10.88
CA PHE A 53 5.66 4.55 -12.02
C PHE A 53 5.11 3.72 -13.19
N SER A 54 3.82 3.92 -13.51
CA SER A 54 3.07 3.12 -14.49
C SER A 54 3.11 1.62 -14.18
N ASP A 55 2.93 1.30 -12.89
CA ASP A 55 2.99 -0.06 -12.35
C ASP A 55 4.29 -0.77 -12.73
N PHE A 56 5.40 0.01 -12.74
CA PHE A 56 6.76 -0.44 -13.10
C PHE A 56 6.86 -1.10 -14.49
N SER A 57 5.91 -0.83 -15.38
CA SER A 57 5.77 -1.53 -16.67
C SER A 57 6.83 -1.17 -17.71
N TYR A 58 7.56 -0.08 -17.54
CA TYR A 58 8.60 0.35 -18.49
C TYR A 58 9.98 -0.21 -18.13
N TRP A 59 10.06 -1.51 -17.86
CA TRP A 59 11.33 -2.19 -17.65
C TRP A 59 12.19 -2.13 -18.91
N ASP A 60 13.47 -1.80 -18.71
CA ASP A 60 14.51 -1.78 -19.75
C ASP A 60 15.83 -2.19 -19.09
N ALA A 61 16.58 -3.09 -19.72
CA ALA A 61 17.80 -3.66 -19.14
C ALA A 61 18.88 -2.61 -18.80
N LEU A 62 18.97 -1.52 -19.58
CA LEU A 62 19.92 -0.45 -19.30
C LEU A 62 19.46 0.36 -18.09
N ILE A 63 18.16 0.64 -17.98
CA ILE A 63 17.62 1.39 -16.85
C ILE A 63 17.67 0.54 -15.58
N ASP A 64 17.36 -0.74 -15.68
CA ASP A 64 17.46 -1.72 -14.58
C ASP A 64 18.88 -1.71 -13.97
N SER A 65 19.93 -1.69 -14.82
CA SER A 65 21.32 -1.61 -14.36
C SER A 65 21.69 -0.30 -13.66
N ARG A 66 20.76 0.64 -13.51
CA ARG A 66 20.94 1.96 -12.88
C ARG A 66 19.86 2.29 -11.84
N MET A 67 18.87 1.39 -11.70
CA MET A 67 17.77 1.48 -10.75
C MET A 67 17.93 0.37 -9.71
N TYR A 68 18.39 0.72 -8.52
CA TYR A 68 18.84 -0.25 -7.53
C TYR A 68 17.88 -0.43 -6.36
N MET A 69 16.94 0.52 -6.18
CA MET A 69 16.15 0.59 -4.96
C MET A 69 14.69 0.95 -5.23
N VAL A 70 13.81 0.50 -4.32
CA VAL A 70 12.42 0.92 -4.25
C VAL A 70 12.00 1.13 -2.79
N GLU A 71 11.32 2.21 -2.49
CA GLU A 71 10.78 2.46 -1.16
C GLU A 71 9.63 1.51 -0.84
N VAL A 72 9.72 0.83 0.30
CA VAL A 72 8.69 -0.02 0.89
C VAL A 72 8.00 0.63 2.08
N GLY A 73 8.54 1.75 2.55
CA GLY A 73 7.97 2.60 3.58
C GLY A 73 8.50 4.02 3.44
N ASN A 74 7.65 5.01 3.68
CA ASN A 74 7.99 6.42 3.55
C ASN A 74 7.29 7.24 4.63
N GLY A 75 7.97 8.26 5.14
CA GLY A 75 7.38 9.27 6.02
C GLY A 75 8.03 9.36 7.40
N GLU A 76 7.84 10.52 8.03
CA GLU A 76 8.43 10.88 9.33
C GLU A 76 7.51 10.63 10.53
N GLY A 77 6.33 10.06 10.30
CA GLY A 77 5.40 9.65 11.37
C GLY A 77 5.88 8.41 12.12
N ALA A 78 5.29 8.13 13.25
CA ALA A 78 5.55 6.89 13.97
C ALA A 78 5.07 5.68 13.15
N ILE A 79 5.81 4.58 13.24
CA ILE A 79 5.45 3.32 12.61
C ILE A 79 4.04 2.90 13.08
N GLY A 80 3.22 2.40 12.16
CA GLY A 80 1.82 2.02 12.45
C GLY A 80 0.86 3.19 12.69
N ALA A 81 1.32 4.45 12.54
CA ALA A 81 0.51 5.65 12.76
C ALA A 81 0.51 6.59 11.56
N GLY A 82 -0.32 7.63 11.62
CA GLY A 82 -0.41 8.62 10.54
C GLY A 82 0.90 9.36 10.29
N GLY A 83 1.25 9.52 9.00
CA GLY A 83 2.48 10.16 8.55
C GLY A 83 3.63 9.19 8.27
N TYR A 84 3.39 7.89 8.42
CA TYR A 84 4.18 6.81 7.88
C TYR A 84 3.30 5.96 6.93
N TYR A 85 3.83 5.60 5.78
CA TYR A 85 3.09 4.98 4.66
C TYR A 85 3.84 3.75 4.16
N PRO A 86 3.48 2.54 4.63
CA PRO A 86 4.02 1.29 4.09
C PRO A 86 3.54 1.06 2.66
N SER A 87 4.37 0.45 1.83
CA SER A 87 4.15 0.21 0.40
C SER A 87 4.77 -1.11 -0.10
N TYR A 88 4.74 -2.15 0.72
CA TYR A 88 5.37 -3.44 0.46
C TYR A 88 4.86 -4.13 -0.81
N GLU A 89 3.59 -3.93 -1.17
CA GLU A 89 2.97 -4.48 -2.37
C GLU A 89 3.63 -3.97 -3.67
N TYR A 90 4.13 -2.72 -3.66
CA TYR A 90 4.81 -2.16 -4.83
C TYR A 90 6.22 -2.70 -5.01
N TYR A 91 6.86 -3.17 -3.93
CA TYR A 91 8.12 -3.90 -4.02
C TYR A 91 7.95 -5.19 -4.81
N THR A 92 7.00 -6.02 -4.42
CA THR A 92 6.65 -7.25 -5.14
C THR A 92 6.27 -6.94 -6.59
N MET A 93 5.48 -5.89 -6.83
CA MET A 93 5.09 -5.48 -8.19
C MET A 93 6.31 -5.12 -9.05
N ALA A 94 7.30 -4.40 -8.51
CA ALA A 94 8.53 -4.08 -9.23
C ALA A 94 9.33 -5.34 -9.58
N LEU A 95 9.52 -6.25 -8.61
CA LEU A 95 10.23 -7.51 -8.83
C LEU A 95 9.55 -8.38 -9.90
N ASP A 96 8.21 -8.47 -9.88
CA ASP A 96 7.43 -9.22 -10.88
C ASP A 96 7.53 -8.62 -12.29
N LYS A 97 7.84 -7.34 -12.42
CA LYS A 97 8.10 -6.68 -13.70
C LYS A 97 9.54 -6.85 -14.19
N GLY A 98 10.40 -7.51 -13.41
CA GLY A 98 11.77 -7.83 -13.78
C GLY A 98 12.81 -6.86 -13.27
N TRP A 99 12.43 -5.89 -12.44
CA TRP A 99 13.38 -4.97 -11.84
C TRP A 99 14.24 -5.68 -10.80
N HIS A 100 15.56 -5.48 -10.90
CA HIS A 100 16.49 -5.89 -9.85
C HIS A 100 16.67 -4.73 -8.88
N VAL A 101 15.79 -4.67 -7.88
CA VAL A 101 15.77 -3.59 -6.89
C VAL A 101 15.76 -4.15 -5.47
N ALA A 102 16.45 -3.45 -4.57
CA ALA A 102 16.43 -3.71 -3.15
C ALA A 102 15.43 -2.78 -2.44
N PRO A 103 14.86 -3.19 -1.31
CA PRO A 103 13.91 -2.37 -0.57
C PRO A 103 14.63 -1.29 0.23
N THR A 104 13.96 -0.12 0.38
CA THR A 104 14.38 0.96 1.29
C THR A 104 13.22 1.46 2.12
N ASN A 105 13.51 1.99 3.30
CA ASN A 105 12.51 2.57 4.20
C ASN A 105 12.98 3.97 4.64
N ASN A 106 12.46 5.00 3.99
CA ASN A 106 12.96 6.36 4.13
C ASN A 106 12.00 7.24 4.94
N GLN A 107 12.55 8.06 5.81
CA GLN A 107 11.78 8.96 6.66
C GLN A 107 11.23 10.19 5.91
N ASP A 108 11.70 10.49 4.70
CA ASP A 108 11.32 11.67 3.91
C ASP A 108 11.27 12.97 4.76
N ASN A 109 12.27 13.13 5.63
CA ASN A 109 12.25 14.15 6.69
C ASN A 109 12.54 15.54 6.14
N HIS A 110 11.60 16.45 6.29
CA HIS A 110 11.69 17.85 5.87
C HIS A 110 11.97 18.83 7.02
N LYS A 111 12.17 18.33 8.26
CA LYS A 111 12.28 19.12 9.47
C LYS A 111 13.62 19.01 10.19
N GLY A 112 14.63 18.44 9.55
CA GLY A 112 15.99 18.30 10.11
C GLY A 112 16.14 17.22 11.18
N LYS A 113 15.22 16.25 11.24
CA LYS A 113 15.29 15.08 12.14
C LYS A 113 15.80 13.83 11.43
N TRP A 114 16.82 13.98 10.62
CA TRP A 114 17.35 12.89 9.79
C TRP A 114 17.86 11.74 10.65
N GLY A 115 17.33 10.54 10.40
CA GLY A 115 17.68 9.32 11.10
C GLY A 115 17.05 9.15 12.50
N ASN A 116 16.23 10.08 12.97
CA ASN A 116 15.59 10.01 14.29
C ASN A 116 14.13 10.48 14.32
N ALA A 117 13.46 10.54 13.17
CA ALA A 117 12.04 10.87 13.13
C ALA A 117 11.17 9.67 13.56
N ASN A 118 11.58 8.47 13.18
CA ASN A 118 11.02 7.17 13.61
C ASN A 118 12.11 6.10 13.59
N ASP A 119 11.74 4.84 13.79
CA ASP A 119 12.67 3.71 13.88
C ASP A 119 12.92 3.00 12.54
N ALA A 120 12.29 3.46 11.43
CA ALA A 120 12.55 2.94 10.09
C ALA A 120 14.01 3.15 9.64
N ARG A 121 14.60 2.11 9.06
CA ARG A 121 16.01 2.11 8.61
C ARG A 121 16.19 1.38 7.28
N ASP A 122 17.20 1.87 6.54
CA ASP A 122 17.88 1.10 5.50
C ASP A 122 19.13 0.48 6.10
N VAL A 123 19.26 -0.82 5.98
CA VAL A 123 20.45 -1.53 6.45
C VAL A 123 21.27 -1.98 5.24
N ILE A 124 22.55 -1.60 5.23
CA ILE A 124 23.49 -1.92 4.16
C ILE A 124 24.56 -2.86 4.71
N LEU A 125 24.72 -4.01 4.08
CA LEU A 125 25.70 -5.01 4.46
C LEU A 125 27.00 -4.79 3.68
N THR A 126 28.05 -4.36 4.36
CA THR A 126 29.36 -4.08 3.78
C THR A 126 30.50 -4.33 4.77
N ASP A 127 31.62 -4.81 4.29
CA ASP A 127 32.88 -4.90 5.04
C ASP A 127 33.72 -3.62 4.94
N ASP A 128 33.37 -2.72 4.01
CA ASP A 128 34.03 -1.44 3.80
C ASP A 128 33.08 -0.28 4.10
N PHE A 129 33.25 0.33 5.28
CA PHE A 129 32.47 1.49 5.71
C PHE A 129 33.03 2.80 5.11
N SER A 130 33.32 2.79 3.81
CA SER A 130 33.62 3.97 3.01
C SER A 130 32.45 4.32 2.10
N GLU A 131 32.47 5.52 1.52
CA GLU A 131 31.49 5.92 0.50
C GLU A 131 31.47 4.92 -0.67
N GLN A 132 32.64 4.48 -1.12
CA GLN A 132 32.74 3.51 -2.19
C GLN A 132 32.19 2.16 -1.81
N GLY A 133 32.51 1.65 -0.60
CA GLY A 133 31.99 0.38 -0.10
C GLY A 133 30.46 0.38 0.05
N ILE A 134 29.88 1.50 0.48
CA ILE A 134 28.42 1.68 0.53
C ILE A 134 27.81 1.63 -0.88
N TYR A 135 28.40 2.33 -1.86
CA TYR A 135 27.90 2.31 -3.24
C TYR A 135 28.02 0.92 -3.88
N GLU A 136 29.08 0.19 -3.60
CA GLU A 136 29.26 -1.18 -4.07
C GLU A 136 28.24 -2.15 -3.43
N ALA A 137 27.94 -1.99 -2.15
CA ALA A 137 26.91 -2.75 -1.48
C ALA A 137 25.51 -2.49 -2.07
N ILE A 138 25.18 -1.24 -2.36
CA ILE A 138 23.94 -0.87 -3.04
C ILE A 138 23.87 -1.48 -4.45
N ARG A 139 24.93 -1.39 -5.25
CA ARG A 139 24.99 -2.01 -6.59
C ARG A 139 24.86 -3.53 -6.54
N SER A 140 25.28 -4.13 -5.46
CA SER A 140 25.16 -5.57 -5.23
C SER A 140 23.88 -5.94 -4.48
N HIS A 141 22.96 -5.00 -4.27
CA HIS A 141 21.70 -5.18 -3.53
C HIS A 141 21.89 -5.80 -2.13
N ARG A 142 23.03 -5.53 -1.47
CA ARG A 142 23.36 -6.04 -0.13
C ARG A 142 22.68 -5.20 0.93
N MET A 143 21.34 -5.23 0.95
CA MET A 143 20.57 -4.38 1.85
C MET A 143 19.19 -4.95 2.15
N TYR A 144 18.63 -4.44 3.24
CA TYR A 144 17.24 -4.68 3.62
C TYR A 144 16.64 -3.42 4.24
N ALA A 145 15.31 -3.35 4.24
CA ALA A 145 14.53 -2.31 4.86
C ALA A 145 13.83 -2.84 6.11
N THR A 146 13.80 -2.07 7.19
CA THR A 146 13.14 -2.45 8.44
C THR A 146 12.40 -1.27 9.04
N GLU A 147 11.33 -1.56 9.77
CA GLU A 147 10.57 -0.64 10.60
C GLU A 147 11.15 -0.55 12.03
N ASP A 148 11.96 -1.52 12.43
CA ASP A 148 12.75 -1.49 13.67
C ASP A 148 14.17 -0.95 13.44
N LYS A 149 14.69 -0.20 14.43
CA LYS A 149 15.97 0.51 14.32
C LYS A 149 17.22 -0.38 14.37
N ASN A 150 17.11 -1.61 14.87
CA ASN A 150 18.25 -2.47 15.20
C ASN A 150 18.03 -3.96 14.91
N LEU A 151 16.93 -4.33 14.25
CA LEU A 151 16.70 -5.68 13.76
C LEU A 151 17.81 -6.09 12.79
N GLU A 152 18.43 -7.25 13.04
CA GLU A 152 19.49 -7.80 12.21
C GLU A 152 19.01 -9.01 11.41
N ILE A 153 19.16 -8.94 10.07
CA ILE A 153 18.78 -10.01 9.15
C ILE A 153 19.96 -10.33 8.24
N TYR A 154 20.30 -11.60 8.15
CA TYR A 154 21.21 -12.11 7.14
C TYR A 154 20.63 -13.39 6.55
N TYR A 155 20.56 -13.49 5.22
CA TYR A 155 20.11 -14.73 4.61
C TYR A 155 20.89 -15.08 3.35
N THR A 156 20.91 -16.37 3.04
CA THR A 156 21.57 -16.94 1.86
C THR A 156 20.65 -17.96 1.18
N VAL A 157 20.82 -18.08 -0.12
CA VAL A 157 20.29 -19.18 -0.94
C VAL A 157 21.46 -19.89 -1.60
N ASN A 158 21.64 -21.18 -1.33
CA ASN A 158 22.80 -21.96 -1.80
C ASN A 158 24.12 -21.25 -1.48
N GLU A 159 24.28 -20.76 -0.24
CA GLU A 159 25.43 -20.00 0.26
C GLU A 159 25.63 -18.62 -0.40
N GLN A 160 24.82 -18.24 -1.40
CA GLN A 160 24.87 -16.91 -2.01
C GLN A 160 24.03 -15.94 -1.15
N PRO A 161 24.62 -14.80 -0.73
CA PRO A 161 23.93 -13.88 0.14
C PRO A 161 22.83 -13.09 -0.60
N LEU A 162 21.93 -12.48 0.16
CA LEU A 162 20.89 -11.58 -0.35
C LEU A 162 21.48 -10.59 -1.40
N GLY A 163 20.67 -10.28 -2.41
CA GLY A 163 21.09 -9.45 -3.54
C GLY A 163 21.86 -10.20 -4.65
N SER A 164 22.09 -11.50 -4.50
CA SER A 164 22.77 -12.30 -5.53
C SER A 164 21.82 -12.68 -6.67
N ILE A 165 22.39 -12.85 -7.87
CA ILE A 165 21.70 -13.36 -9.05
C ILE A 165 22.30 -14.72 -9.39
N LEU A 166 21.48 -15.79 -9.32
CA LEU A 166 21.84 -17.14 -9.73
C LEU A 166 21.43 -17.30 -11.21
N GLU A 167 22.37 -17.10 -12.12
CA GLU A 167 22.09 -17.20 -13.56
C GLU A 167 21.66 -18.62 -13.97
N GLU A 168 22.25 -19.65 -13.33
CA GLU A 168 21.88 -21.04 -13.55
C GLU A 168 20.86 -21.46 -12.50
N ILE A 169 19.76 -22.08 -12.93
CA ILE A 169 18.72 -22.59 -12.03
C ILE A 169 19.25 -23.87 -11.38
N PRO A 170 19.45 -23.93 -10.06
CA PRO A 170 19.91 -25.13 -9.38
C PRO A 170 18.78 -26.17 -9.29
N GLU A 171 19.13 -27.43 -8.98
CA GLU A 171 18.13 -28.50 -8.76
C GLU A 171 17.27 -28.25 -7.51
N GLU A 172 17.83 -27.59 -6.49
CA GLU A 172 17.22 -27.34 -5.20
C GLU A 172 17.75 -26.01 -4.62
N LEU A 173 16.92 -25.30 -3.90
CA LEU A 173 17.28 -24.10 -3.17
C LEU A 173 17.38 -24.39 -1.67
N SER A 174 18.56 -24.28 -1.11
CA SER A 174 18.81 -24.37 0.33
C SER A 174 18.87 -22.96 0.91
N LEU A 175 17.86 -22.56 1.67
CA LEU A 175 17.78 -21.27 2.32
C LEU A 175 18.27 -21.36 3.77
N SER A 176 19.10 -20.40 4.16
CA SER A 176 19.52 -20.20 5.55
C SER A 176 19.24 -18.74 5.93
N VAL A 177 18.53 -18.56 7.03
CA VAL A 177 18.14 -17.22 7.53
C VAL A 177 18.64 -17.09 8.96
N GLN A 178 19.35 -16.01 9.21
CA GLN A 178 19.68 -15.56 10.55
C GLN A 178 18.93 -14.26 10.83
N VAL A 179 18.16 -14.26 11.92
CA VAL A 179 17.41 -13.09 12.36
C VAL A 179 17.60 -12.90 13.86
N SER A 180 17.89 -11.68 14.29
CA SER A 180 18.02 -11.33 15.70
C SER A 180 17.62 -9.89 15.95
N ASP A 181 16.94 -9.68 17.07
CA ASP A 181 16.66 -8.37 17.61
C ASP A 181 17.37 -8.25 18.97
N PRO A 182 18.24 -7.25 19.16
CA PRO A 182 18.89 -7.01 20.44
C PRO A 182 17.94 -6.44 21.50
N ASP A 183 16.78 -5.91 21.15
CA ASP A 183 15.81 -5.37 22.10
C ASP A 183 15.00 -6.52 22.74
N ARG A 184 15.12 -6.64 24.06
CA ARG A 184 14.51 -7.76 24.80
C ARG A 184 12.98 -7.72 24.87
N THR A 185 12.38 -6.59 24.54
CA THR A 185 10.94 -6.38 24.54
C THR A 185 10.30 -6.75 23.22
N ASP A 186 11.10 -6.80 22.16
CA ASP A 186 10.65 -7.17 20.84
C ASP A 186 10.98 -8.65 20.58
N SER A 187 10.09 -9.30 19.89
CA SER A 187 10.20 -10.72 19.56
C SER A 187 9.83 -10.93 18.11
N ILE A 188 10.57 -11.80 17.46
CA ILE A 188 10.19 -12.21 16.10
C ILE A 188 8.93 -13.07 16.20
N SER A 189 7.85 -12.65 15.55
CA SER A 189 6.58 -13.37 15.54
C SER A 189 6.42 -14.26 14.32
N LYS A 190 7.05 -13.89 13.18
CA LYS A 190 7.02 -14.68 11.96
C LYS A 190 8.18 -14.32 11.04
N VAL A 191 8.69 -15.34 10.33
CA VAL A 191 9.64 -15.18 9.23
C VAL A 191 9.09 -15.92 8.01
N GLU A 192 9.07 -15.27 6.86
CA GLU A 192 8.46 -15.80 5.64
C GLU A 192 9.43 -15.69 4.46
N VAL A 193 9.41 -16.69 3.59
CA VAL A 193 10.04 -16.65 2.28
C VAL A 193 9.01 -16.19 1.28
N ILE A 194 9.20 -15.02 0.71
CA ILE A 194 8.30 -14.41 -0.27
C ILE A 194 8.89 -14.58 -1.67
N VAL A 195 8.01 -14.89 -2.61
CA VAL A 195 8.33 -15.16 -4.01
C VAL A 195 7.41 -14.36 -4.93
N ASN A 196 7.48 -14.60 -6.23
CA ASN A 196 6.66 -13.93 -7.24
C ASN A 196 5.21 -13.74 -6.79
N SER A 197 4.67 -12.57 -7.12
CA SER A 197 3.32 -12.12 -6.77
C SER A 197 3.05 -12.00 -5.27
N GLY A 198 4.08 -11.84 -4.44
CA GLY A 198 3.96 -11.71 -3.00
C GLY A 198 3.56 -13.00 -2.28
N ARG A 199 3.64 -14.13 -2.97
CA ARG A 199 3.26 -15.43 -2.40
C ARG A 199 4.26 -15.86 -1.32
N VAL A 200 3.73 -16.45 -0.25
CA VAL A 200 4.53 -17.11 0.80
C VAL A 200 4.86 -18.52 0.31
N ALA A 201 6.15 -18.78 0.03
CA ALA A 201 6.62 -20.11 -0.34
C ALA A 201 6.93 -20.97 0.89
N TYR A 202 7.35 -20.35 2.00
CA TYR A 202 7.60 -21.00 3.27
C TYR A 202 7.43 -20.01 4.42
N ALA A 203 7.08 -20.50 5.61
CA ALA A 203 6.95 -19.67 6.81
C ALA A 203 7.42 -20.41 8.05
N TRP A 204 8.07 -19.66 8.96
CA TRP A 204 8.38 -20.07 10.32
C TRP A 204 7.54 -19.21 11.26
N ASP A 205 6.68 -19.83 12.06
CA ASP A 205 5.82 -19.20 13.06
C ASP A 205 5.81 -19.95 14.41
N ASP A 206 6.58 -21.05 14.53
CA ASP A 206 6.79 -21.72 15.80
C ASP A 206 7.74 -20.90 16.68
N PRO A 207 7.30 -20.45 17.87
CA PRO A 207 8.14 -19.64 18.77
C PRO A 207 9.45 -20.32 19.19
N ALA A 208 9.51 -21.65 19.21
CA ALA A 208 10.72 -22.38 19.59
C ALA A 208 11.75 -22.38 18.45
N GLU A 209 11.32 -22.44 17.20
CA GLU A 209 12.19 -22.29 16.04
C GLU A 209 12.69 -20.85 15.93
N LEU A 210 11.78 -19.87 16.01
CA LEU A 210 12.09 -18.44 15.94
C LEU A 210 13.08 -18.01 17.04
N ALA A 211 12.94 -18.53 18.25
CA ALA A 211 13.84 -18.24 19.35
C ALA A 211 15.30 -18.68 19.12
N SER A 212 15.56 -19.57 18.14
CA SER A 212 16.91 -19.95 17.76
C SER A 212 17.66 -18.85 17.01
N GLY A 213 16.94 -17.98 16.32
CA GLY A 213 17.47 -16.99 15.40
C GLY A 213 18.15 -17.58 14.15
N LEU A 214 18.17 -18.92 14.02
CA LEU A 214 18.77 -19.63 12.90
C LEU A 214 17.72 -20.56 12.26
N LEU A 215 17.28 -20.20 11.07
CA LEU A 215 16.20 -20.86 10.36
C LEU A 215 16.73 -21.42 9.04
N SER A 216 16.17 -22.51 8.58
CA SER A 216 16.54 -23.08 7.28
C SER A 216 15.38 -23.85 6.66
N CYS A 217 15.29 -23.82 5.36
CA CYS A 217 14.38 -24.65 4.59
C CYS A 217 14.95 -24.97 3.21
N THR A 218 14.33 -25.94 2.55
CA THR A 218 14.65 -26.34 1.18
C THR A 218 13.42 -26.15 0.33
N LEU A 219 13.58 -25.56 -0.86
CA LEU A 219 12.51 -25.28 -1.81
C LEU A 219 12.90 -25.72 -3.22
N ASP A 220 11.90 -26.02 -4.04
CA ASP A 220 12.09 -26.19 -5.47
C ASP A 220 12.31 -24.81 -6.13
N PRO A 221 13.19 -24.69 -7.14
CA PRO A 221 13.50 -23.43 -7.82
C PRO A 221 12.40 -23.04 -8.84
N THR A 222 11.17 -22.90 -8.35
CA THR A 222 9.98 -22.63 -9.18
C THR A 222 9.83 -21.16 -9.54
N TYR A 223 10.38 -20.27 -8.69
CA TYR A 223 10.17 -18.82 -8.80
C TYR A 223 11.44 -18.10 -9.21
N SER A 224 11.29 -16.87 -9.74
CA SER A 224 12.42 -16.08 -10.24
C SER A 224 13.10 -15.23 -9.18
N TYR A 225 12.54 -15.12 -7.98
CA TYR A 225 13.15 -14.46 -6.84
C TYR A 225 12.61 -14.98 -5.51
N TYR A 226 13.43 -14.85 -4.47
CA TYR A 226 13.13 -15.26 -3.10
C TYR A 226 13.65 -14.17 -2.17
N TYR A 227 12.81 -13.62 -1.29
CA TYR A 227 13.24 -12.68 -0.26
C TYR A 227 12.62 -13.01 1.09
N ILE A 228 13.19 -12.48 2.16
CA ILE A 228 12.72 -12.72 3.52
C ILE A 228 11.87 -11.54 3.97
N ARG A 229 10.72 -11.85 4.54
CA ARG A 229 9.88 -10.92 5.30
C ARG A 229 9.88 -11.37 6.76
N VAL A 230 10.20 -10.44 7.66
CA VAL A 230 10.12 -10.62 9.11
C VAL A 230 8.97 -9.78 9.62
N THR A 231 8.20 -10.32 10.57
CA THR A 231 7.20 -9.59 11.34
C THR A 231 7.52 -9.76 12.81
N GLU A 232 7.53 -8.66 13.54
CA GLU A 232 7.79 -8.62 14.98
C GLU A 232 6.50 -8.67 15.79
N GLY A 233 6.62 -8.85 17.08
CA GLY A 233 5.48 -9.05 17.96
C GLY A 233 4.60 -7.81 18.15
N ASP A 234 5.13 -6.63 17.92
CA ASP A 234 4.40 -5.36 17.90
C ASP A 234 3.79 -5.01 16.53
N GLY A 235 4.16 -5.77 15.49
CA GLY A 235 3.66 -5.65 14.13
C GLY A 235 4.62 -4.97 13.17
N ASP A 236 5.79 -4.51 13.63
CA ASP A 236 6.80 -3.93 12.78
C ASP A 236 7.34 -4.96 11.79
N MET A 237 7.69 -4.52 10.60
CA MET A 237 8.08 -5.39 9.49
C MET A 237 9.46 -5.04 8.94
N ALA A 238 10.13 -6.09 8.43
CA ALA A 238 11.32 -5.93 7.61
C ALA A 238 11.26 -6.81 6.38
N VAL A 239 11.87 -6.35 5.28
CA VAL A 239 12.00 -7.09 4.03
C VAL A 239 13.40 -6.96 3.47
N THR A 240 13.95 -8.07 2.95
CA THR A 240 15.31 -8.09 2.40
C THR A 240 15.32 -7.87 0.89
N ALA A 241 16.47 -7.52 0.35
CA ALA A 241 16.71 -7.75 -1.08
C ALA A 241 16.58 -9.24 -1.40
N PRO A 242 16.11 -9.60 -2.62
CA PRO A 242 15.98 -10.99 -3.01
C PRO A 242 17.33 -11.65 -3.33
N VAL A 243 17.31 -12.97 -3.40
CA VAL A 243 18.16 -13.71 -4.32
C VAL A 243 17.33 -14.04 -5.56
N TRP A 244 17.79 -13.62 -6.72
CA TRP A 244 17.15 -13.93 -8.00
C TRP A 244 17.65 -15.25 -8.55
N VAL A 245 16.78 -16.01 -9.21
CA VAL A 245 17.06 -17.37 -9.72
C VAL A 245 16.59 -17.47 -11.17
N GLY A 246 17.51 -17.64 -12.08
CA GLY A 246 17.23 -17.72 -13.51
C GLY A 246 16.66 -16.41 -14.07
N GLU A 247 15.92 -16.55 -15.18
CA GLU A 247 15.24 -15.40 -15.79
C GLU A 247 13.95 -15.04 -15.04
N THR A 248 13.64 -13.76 -14.98
CA THR A 248 12.37 -13.28 -14.42
C THR A 248 11.19 -13.91 -15.13
N LEU A 249 10.17 -14.31 -14.35
CA LEU A 249 8.91 -14.80 -14.92
C LEU A 249 8.29 -13.72 -15.81
N LYS A 250 8.05 -14.04 -17.07
CA LYS A 250 7.51 -13.11 -18.06
C LYS A 250 6.01 -13.28 -18.29
N LEU A 251 5.42 -14.31 -17.72
CA LEU A 251 4.01 -14.65 -17.86
C LEU A 251 3.51 -15.21 -16.52
N GLY A 252 2.28 -14.88 -16.09
CA GLY A 252 1.74 -15.43 -14.86
C GLY A 252 0.58 -14.64 -14.25
N ILE A 253 0.33 -14.89 -12.96
CA ILE A 253 -0.65 -14.17 -12.14
C ILE A 253 0.08 -13.07 -11.38
N SER A 254 -0.35 -11.81 -11.54
CA SER A 254 0.20 -10.69 -10.77
C SER A 254 -0.58 -10.42 -9.49
N SER A 255 -1.88 -10.72 -9.46
CA SER A 255 -2.68 -10.55 -8.25
C SER A 255 -3.98 -11.36 -8.30
N VAL A 256 -4.47 -11.72 -7.12
CA VAL A 256 -5.84 -12.21 -6.90
C VAL A 256 -6.42 -11.41 -5.75
N VAL A 257 -7.47 -10.62 -6.03
CA VAL A 257 -8.02 -9.66 -5.07
C VAL A 257 -9.52 -9.88 -4.90
N CYS A 258 -9.99 -9.87 -3.66
CA CYS A 258 -11.41 -9.80 -3.36
C CYS A 258 -11.89 -8.34 -3.46
N GLY A 259 -12.98 -8.10 -4.18
CA GLY A 259 -13.57 -6.77 -4.38
C GLY A 259 -14.20 -6.15 -3.12
N THR A 260 -14.16 -6.85 -1.99
CA THR A 260 -14.60 -6.32 -0.69
C THR A 260 -13.65 -6.76 0.42
N SER A 261 -13.35 -5.85 1.34
CA SER A 261 -12.58 -6.13 2.56
C SER A 261 -13.44 -6.79 3.66
N THR A 262 -14.76 -6.87 3.48
CA THR A 262 -15.69 -7.49 4.42
C THR A 262 -16.59 -8.50 3.70
N PRO A 263 -16.05 -9.63 3.22
CA PRO A 263 -16.86 -10.67 2.60
C PRO A 263 -17.83 -11.25 3.65
N VAL A 264 -19.09 -11.43 3.25
CA VAL A 264 -20.14 -11.96 4.14
C VAL A 264 -20.92 -13.08 3.46
N THR A 265 -21.57 -13.91 4.27
CA THR A 265 -22.47 -14.95 3.74
C THR A 265 -23.64 -14.34 2.99
N ASP A 266 -24.10 -15.06 1.95
CA ASP A 266 -25.27 -14.74 1.15
C ASP A 266 -25.19 -13.43 0.34
N GLU A 267 -24.00 -12.83 0.24
CA GLU A 267 -23.71 -11.68 -0.63
C GLU A 267 -22.73 -12.08 -1.73
N GLU A 268 -23.05 -11.76 -2.98
CA GLU A 268 -22.14 -12.00 -4.10
C GLU A 268 -20.91 -11.08 -4.00
N LEU A 269 -19.73 -11.67 -4.06
CA LEU A 269 -18.47 -10.95 -4.16
C LEU A 269 -17.79 -11.26 -5.48
N THR A 270 -16.88 -10.39 -5.90
CA THR A 270 -16.05 -10.59 -7.08
C THR A 270 -14.60 -10.85 -6.65
N ILE A 271 -14.01 -11.91 -7.15
CA ILE A 271 -12.58 -12.19 -7.06
C ILE A 271 -11.99 -11.83 -8.41
N THR A 272 -11.10 -10.86 -8.46
CA THR A 272 -10.43 -10.44 -9.68
C THR A 272 -9.04 -11.05 -9.72
N THR A 273 -8.79 -11.85 -10.77
CA THR A 273 -7.48 -12.41 -11.08
C THR A 273 -6.83 -11.56 -12.14
N THR A 274 -5.69 -10.95 -11.86
CA THR A 274 -4.93 -10.18 -12.83
C THR A 274 -3.77 -11.02 -13.36
N LEU A 275 -3.75 -11.22 -14.67
CA LEU A 275 -2.67 -11.90 -15.38
C LEU A 275 -1.75 -10.87 -16.02
N PHE A 276 -0.47 -11.19 -16.11
CA PHE A 276 0.51 -10.37 -16.82
C PHE A 276 1.23 -11.17 -17.90
N ASN A 277 1.72 -10.45 -18.90
CA ASN A 277 2.53 -10.97 -19.99
C ASN A 277 3.56 -9.89 -20.37
N SER A 278 4.83 -10.12 -20.04
CA SER A 278 5.94 -9.21 -20.38
C SER A 278 6.62 -9.60 -21.70
N GLU A 279 6.19 -10.69 -22.33
CA GLU A 279 6.69 -11.15 -23.61
C GLU A 279 6.12 -10.34 -24.80
N SER A 280 6.80 -10.42 -25.95
CA SER A 280 6.39 -9.73 -27.18
C SER A 280 5.30 -10.45 -27.99
N ALA A 281 4.83 -11.61 -27.52
CA ALA A 281 3.75 -12.39 -28.13
C ALA A 281 2.58 -12.52 -27.18
N ASP A 282 1.36 -12.54 -27.71
CA ASP A 282 0.16 -12.81 -26.94
C ASP A 282 0.20 -14.19 -26.27
N ALA A 283 -0.45 -14.33 -25.12
CA ALA A 283 -0.62 -15.59 -24.42
C ALA A 283 -2.11 -15.95 -24.32
N ALA A 284 -2.47 -17.17 -24.70
CA ALA A 284 -3.83 -17.67 -24.60
C ALA A 284 -4.09 -18.21 -23.18
N VAL A 285 -5.20 -17.86 -22.56
CA VAL A 285 -5.67 -18.45 -21.31
C VAL A 285 -6.60 -19.61 -21.65
N LYS A 286 -6.20 -20.81 -21.28
CA LYS A 286 -6.99 -22.04 -21.53
C LYS A 286 -8.08 -22.25 -20.49
N SER A 287 -7.75 -21.99 -19.22
CA SER A 287 -8.69 -22.09 -18.11
C SER A 287 -8.22 -21.31 -16.89
N VAL A 288 -9.19 -20.86 -16.11
CA VAL A 288 -8.97 -20.36 -14.73
C VAL A 288 -9.85 -21.18 -13.80
N THR A 289 -9.23 -21.87 -12.84
CA THR A 289 -9.92 -22.74 -11.90
C THR A 289 -9.83 -22.17 -10.49
N TYR A 290 -10.95 -22.08 -9.80
CA TYR A 290 -11.06 -21.58 -8.42
C TYR A 290 -11.40 -22.76 -7.51
N THR A 291 -10.55 -23.03 -6.52
CA THR A 291 -10.73 -24.13 -5.57
C THR A 291 -10.61 -23.66 -4.13
N SER A 292 -11.28 -24.31 -3.19
CA SER A 292 -11.12 -24.08 -1.76
C SER A 292 -11.34 -25.37 -0.99
N GLY A 293 -10.38 -25.72 -0.11
CA GLY A 293 -10.47 -26.94 0.69
C GLY A 293 -10.61 -28.23 -0.13
N GLY A 294 -10.09 -28.25 -1.37
CA GLY A 294 -10.19 -29.36 -2.30
C GLY A 294 -11.47 -29.40 -3.14
N GLU A 295 -12.40 -28.48 -2.92
CA GLU A 295 -13.63 -28.35 -3.73
C GLU A 295 -13.44 -27.30 -4.83
N THR A 296 -13.95 -27.58 -6.04
CA THR A 296 -13.97 -26.62 -7.13
C THR A 296 -15.16 -25.67 -6.97
N LEU A 297 -14.86 -24.37 -6.80
CA LEU A 297 -15.87 -23.31 -6.72
C LEU A 297 -16.37 -22.89 -8.10
N GLY A 298 -15.47 -22.94 -9.10
CA GLY A 298 -15.80 -22.64 -10.48
C GLY A 298 -14.61 -22.80 -11.42
N VAL A 299 -14.93 -22.89 -12.71
CA VAL A 299 -13.95 -22.94 -13.80
C VAL A 299 -14.39 -21.94 -14.88
N ASP A 300 -13.51 -21.05 -15.25
CA ASP A 300 -13.70 -20.18 -16.41
C ASP A 300 -12.77 -20.65 -17.54
N ALA A 301 -13.36 -21.02 -18.66
CA ALA A 301 -12.69 -21.48 -19.89
C ALA A 301 -13.05 -20.60 -21.09
N ALA A 302 -13.32 -19.32 -20.87
CA ALA A 302 -13.83 -18.40 -21.88
C ALA A 302 -12.84 -18.06 -23.00
N GLY A 303 -11.60 -18.56 -22.96
CA GLY A 303 -10.62 -18.38 -24.04
C GLY A 303 -10.09 -16.94 -24.12
N TYR A 304 -9.69 -16.40 -23.01
CA TYR A 304 -9.07 -15.07 -22.93
C TYR A 304 -7.68 -15.04 -23.53
N THR A 305 -7.24 -13.84 -23.88
CA THR A 305 -5.88 -13.58 -24.37
C THR A 305 -5.25 -12.48 -23.53
N VAL A 306 -4.09 -12.76 -22.96
CA VAL A 306 -3.26 -11.74 -22.32
C VAL A 306 -2.39 -11.10 -23.40
N PRO A 307 -2.56 -9.82 -23.71
CA PRO A 307 -1.82 -9.19 -24.79
C PRO A 307 -0.32 -9.13 -24.53
N ALA A 308 0.47 -9.11 -25.59
CA ALA A 308 1.90 -8.88 -25.51
C ALA A 308 2.21 -7.60 -24.71
N SER A 309 3.18 -7.66 -23.81
CA SER A 309 3.57 -6.56 -22.95
C SER A 309 2.39 -5.92 -22.19
N GLY A 310 1.42 -6.73 -21.77
CA GLY A 310 0.16 -6.25 -21.18
C GLY A 310 -0.33 -7.11 -20.02
N ALA A 311 -1.52 -6.76 -19.55
CA ALA A 311 -2.21 -7.46 -18.49
C ALA A 311 -3.68 -7.71 -18.85
N LEU A 312 -4.33 -8.62 -18.13
CA LEU A 312 -5.74 -8.96 -18.27
C LEU A 312 -6.35 -9.24 -16.91
N GLU A 313 -7.47 -8.62 -16.61
CA GLU A 313 -8.27 -8.91 -15.43
C GLU A 313 -9.40 -9.88 -15.77
N ILE A 314 -9.55 -10.92 -14.96
CA ILE A 314 -10.61 -11.93 -15.08
C ILE A 314 -11.43 -11.93 -13.79
N PRO A 315 -12.68 -11.42 -13.82
CA PRO A 315 -13.55 -11.41 -12.66
C PRO A 315 -14.25 -12.75 -12.47
N PHE A 316 -14.22 -13.28 -11.27
CA PHE A 316 -15.01 -14.45 -10.85
C PHE A 316 -16.01 -14.05 -9.77
N ARG A 317 -17.28 -14.38 -9.98
CA ARG A 317 -18.35 -14.11 -9.00
C ARG A 317 -18.58 -15.31 -8.11
N TYR A 318 -18.60 -15.06 -6.81
CA TYR A 318 -18.77 -16.10 -5.82
C TYR A 318 -19.68 -15.62 -4.68
N THR A 319 -20.57 -16.50 -4.19
CA THR A 319 -21.42 -16.21 -3.03
C THR A 319 -21.08 -17.21 -1.93
N PRO A 320 -20.36 -16.78 -0.88
CA PRO A 320 -20.08 -17.65 0.27
C PRO A 320 -21.36 -17.96 1.02
N THR A 321 -21.52 -19.21 1.46
CA THR A 321 -22.70 -19.66 2.22
C THR A 321 -22.39 -19.95 3.68
N VAL A 322 -21.11 -19.96 4.07
CA VAL A 322 -20.66 -20.29 5.42
C VAL A 322 -19.67 -19.26 5.90
N ALA A 323 -19.91 -18.74 7.10
CA ALA A 323 -19.00 -17.83 7.78
C ALA A 323 -17.77 -18.59 8.30
N LYS A 324 -16.62 -18.38 7.67
CA LYS A 324 -15.33 -19.00 8.02
C LYS A 324 -14.18 -18.29 7.32
N VAL A 325 -12.99 -18.45 7.85
CA VAL A 325 -11.78 -18.17 7.08
C VAL A 325 -11.63 -19.24 5.99
N MET A 326 -11.46 -18.81 4.74
CA MET A 326 -11.28 -19.72 3.61
C MET A 326 -10.19 -19.20 2.67
N THR A 327 -9.34 -20.09 2.24
CA THR A 327 -8.37 -19.82 1.19
C THR A 327 -8.94 -20.31 -0.14
N ILE A 328 -8.93 -19.46 -1.13
CA ILE A 328 -9.28 -19.79 -2.52
C ILE A 328 -7.98 -19.82 -3.32
N THR A 329 -7.66 -20.99 -3.87
CA THR A 329 -6.55 -21.15 -4.80
C THR A 329 -7.07 -20.93 -6.22
N VAL A 330 -6.47 -19.99 -6.92
CA VAL A 330 -6.73 -19.72 -8.34
C VAL A 330 -5.62 -20.33 -9.17
N THR A 331 -5.96 -21.32 -10.00
CA THR A 331 -5.02 -21.98 -10.92
C THR A 331 -5.34 -21.55 -12.35
N VAL A 332 -4.33 -21.05 -13.06
CA VAL A 332 -4.47 -20.57 -14.45
C VAL A 332 -3.58 -21.40 -15.36
N LEU A 333 -4.19 -21.99 -16.38
CA LEU A 333 -3.47 -22.66 -17.46
C LEU A 333 -3.38 -21.72 -18.67
N MET A 334 -2.17 -21.39 -19.08
CA MET A 334 -1.87 -20.49 -20.19
C MET A 334 -1.06 -21.21 -21.26
N GLU A 335 -1.18 -20.76 -22.52
CA GLU A 335 -0.35 -21.24 -23.63
C GLU A 335 0.30 -20.05 -24.32
N GLN A 336 1.60 -20.13 -24.57
CA GLN A 336 2.32 -19.17 -25.38
C GLN A 336 3.35 -19.89 -26.25
N LYS A 337 3.39 -19.57 -27.53
CA LYS A 337 4.31 -20.19 -28.54
C LYS A 337 4.25 -21.73 -28.56
N GLY A 338 3.08 -22.32 -28.23
CA GLY A 338 2.87 -23.78 -28.20
C GLY A 338 3.37 -24.46 -26.91
N VAL A 339 3.75 -23.72 -25.91
CA VAL A 339 4.12 -24.24 -24.60
C VAL A 339 3.03 -23.87 -23.59
N GLU A 340 2.62 -24.85 -22.77
CA GLU A 340 1.66 -24.64 -21.69
C GLU A 340 2.38 -24.34 -20.39
N TYR A 341 1.82 -23.40 -19.63
CA TYR A 341 2.30 -22.96 -18.32
C TYR A 341 1.14 -22.98 -17.36
N GLU A 342 1.36 -23.51 -16.15
CA GLU A 342 0.40 -23.49 -15.08
C GLU A 342 0.92 -22.60 -13.94
N TYR A 343 0.07 -21.67 -13.49
CA TYR A 343 0.34 -20.76 -12.39
C TYR A 343 -0.77 -20.85 -11.36
N ALA A 344 -0.42 -20.76 -10.09
CA ALA A 344 -1.41 -20.74 -9.01
C ALA A 344 -1.12 -19.62 -8.04
N MET A 345 -2.19 -19.01 -7.50
CA MET A 345 -2.11 -17.98 -6.47
C MET A 345 -3.30 -18.11 -5.51
N ASP A 346 -3.04 -17.88 -4.22
CA ASP A 346 -4.05 -17.95 -3.19
C ASP A 346 -4.57 -16.57 -2.82
N VAL A 347 -5.86 -16.50 -2.46
CA VAL A 347 -6.47 -15.38 -1.74
C VAL A 347 -7.20 -15.91 -0.52
N THR A 348 -6.95 -15.33 0.65
CA THR A 348 -7.63 -15.70 1.89
C THR A 348 -8.73 -14.70 2.20
N LEU A 349 -9.93 -15.22 2.47
CA LEU A 349 -11.12 -14.46 2.82
C LEU A 349 -11.55 -14.82 4.24
N ASP A 350 -11.75 -13.83 5.09
CA ASP A 350 -12.44 -13.98 6.36
C ASP A 350 -13.94 -13.69 6.14
N VAL A 351 -14.69 -14.74 5.84
CA VAL A 351 -16.13 -14.61 5.55
C VAL A 351 -16.91 -14.49 6.84
N LEU A 352 -17.53 -13.34 7.03
CA LEU A 352 -18.34 -13.02 8.20
C LEU A 352 -19.81 -13.44 8.02
N ASP A 353 -20.51 -13.60 9.13
CA ASP A 353 -21.98 -13.77 9.12
C ASP A 353 -22.65 -12.43 8.76
N SER A 354 -23.40 -12.40 7.66
CA SER A 354 -24.08 -11.19 7.17
C SER A 354 -25.04 -10.56 8.18
N ALA A 355 -25.56 -11.37 9.13
CA ALA A 355 -26.41 -10.89 10.21
C ALA A 355 -25.62 -10.08 11.28
N LYS A 356 -24.32 -10.28 11.37
CA LYS A 356 -23.45 -9.60 12.34
C LYS A 356 -22.76 -8.36 11.76
N LEU A 357 -22.81 -8.18 10.44
CA LEU A 357 -22.18 -7.04 9.79
C LEU A 357 -22.84 -5.73 10.23
N VAL A 358 -22.04 -4.79 10.67
CA VAL A 358 -22.47 -3.42 10.96
C VAL A 358 -21.82 -2.44 9.99
N TYR A 359 -22.47 -1.29 9.79
CA TYR A 359 -21.96 -0.25 8.89
C TYR A 359 -21.56 1.00 9.66
N ILE A 360 -20.50 1.63 9.14
CA ILE A 360 -20.13 3.02 9.44
C ILE A 360 -20.29 3.81 8.14
N GLY A 361 -21.19 4.79 8.13
CA GLY A 361 -21.36 5.70 7.01
C GLY A 361 -20.33 6.83 7.09
N ILE A 362 -19.69 7.12 5.96
CA ILE A 362 -18.77 8.26 5.81
C ILE A 362 -19.45 9.25 4.86
N ASP A 363 -19.68 10.47 5.31
CA ASP A 363 -20.27 11.51 4.47
C ASP A 363 -19.35 11.82 3.28
N ALA A 364 -19.80 11.44 2.10
CA ALA A 364 -19.19 11.71 0.80
C ALA A 364 -20.14 12.52 -0.10
N SER A 365 -21.30 12.94 0.42
CA SER A 365 -22.26 13.80 -0.26
C SER A 365 -21.82 15.27 -0.22
N HIS A 366 -20.93 15.61 0.72
CA HIS A 366 -20.26 16.90 0.82
C HIS A 366 -18.77 16.67 0.57
N TYR A 367 -18.19 17.46 -0.34
CA TYR A 367 -16.78 17.30 -0.68
C TYR A 367 -15.89 17.51 0.54
N ASN A 368 -15.03 16.56 0.81
CA ASN A 368 -14.07 16.65 1.90
C ASN A 368 -12.70 16.06 1.52
N GLU A 369 -11.67 16.47 2.26
CA GLU A 369 -10.28 16.10 2.00
C GLU A 369 -10.01 14.59 2.23
N TYR A 370 -10.84 13.92 3.04
CA TYR A 370 -10.66 12.52 3.43
C TYR A 370 -11.39 11.51 2.54
N VAL A 371 -12.27 11.97 1.66
CA VAL A 371 -12.98 11.10 0.72
C VAL A 371 -12.48 11.30 -0.71
N ALA A 372 -12.34 12.57 -1.15
CA ALA A 372 -11.98 12.90 -2.52
C ALA A 372 -10.71 13.78 -2.62
N GLY A 373 -10.17 14.24 -1.50
CA GLY A 373 -9.01 15.14 -1.42
C GLY A 373 -7.68 14.43 -1.18
N ASN A 374 -6.75 15.17 -0.61
CA ASN A 374 -5.38 14.72 -0.39
C ASN A 374 -5.24 13.63 0.69
N TYR A 375 -6.25 13.49 1.57
CA TYR A 375 -6.22 12.55 2.69
C TYR A 375 -7.15 11.35 2.49
N LYS A 376 -7.60 11.08 1.26
CA LYS A 376 -8.53 9.98 0.95
C LYS A 376 -8.02 8.61 1.41
N ASP A 377 -6.71 8.38 1.38
CA ASP A 377 -6.10 7.11 1.78
C ASP A 377 -6.27 6.85 3.28
N SER A 378 -6.40 7.90 4.10
CA SER A 378 -6.67 7.76 5.54
C SER A 378 -8.00 7.08 5.83
N MET A 379 -9.04 7.37 5.03
CA MET A 379 -10.34 6.68 5.17
C MET A 379 -10.28 5.25 4.62
N GLY A 380 -9.49 5.00 3.59
CA GLY A 380 -9.21 3.65 3.09
C GLY A 380 -8.54 2.78 4.16
N ASN A 381 -7.51 3.30 4.80
CA ASN A 381 -6.81 2.60 5.91
C ASN A 381 -7.74 2.35 7.10
N PHE A 382 -8.57 3.34 7.47
CA PHE A 382 -9.59 3.15 8.49
C PHE A 382 -10.60 2.06 8.09
N GLY A 383 -11.04 2.03 6.83
CA GLY A 383 -11.94 1.01 6.31
C GLY A 383 -11.34 -0.41 6.38
N ASN A 384 -10.08 -0.56 6.04
CA ASN A 384 -9.35 -1.83 6.12
C ASN A 384 -9.23 -2.30 7.58
N LEU A 385 -8.88 -1.40 8.50
CA LEU A 385 -8.83 -1.71 9.92
C LEU A 385 -10.22 -2.11 10.46
N ALA A 386 -11.27 -1.36 10.13
CA ALA A 386 -12.64 -1.63 10.56
C ALA A 386 -13.14 -2.99 10.05
N ALA A 387 -12.74 -3.39 8.83
CA ALA A 387 -13.08 -4.66 8.24
C ALA A 387 -12.62 -5.85 9.11
N GLY A 388 -11.44 -5.77 9.71
CA GLY A 388 -10.93 -6.77 10.63
C GLY A 388 -11.79 -6.96 11.90
N TYR A 389 -12.67 -6.02 12.20
CA TYR A 389 -13.64 -6.10 13.30
C TYR A 389 -15.08 -6.39 12.83
N GLY A 390 -15.26 -6.79 11.58
CA GLY A 390 -16.59 -7.07 11.02
C GLY A 390 -17.42 -5.81 10.78
N VAL A 391 -16.76 -4.69 10.52
CA VAL A 391 -17.39 -3.39 10.27
C VAL A 391 -17.12 -2.97 8.84
N ARG A 392 -18.17 -2.65 8.09
CA ARG A 392 -18.06 -2.14 6.72
C ARG A 392 -18.20 -0.62 6.71
N THR A 393 -17.22 0.07 6.17
CA THR A 393 -17.34 1.50 5.89
C THR A 393 -18.03 1.71 4.55
N VAL A 394 -18.93 2.69 4.48
CA VAL A 394 -19.72 3.01 3.29
C VAL A 394 -19.65 4.51 3.04
N GLU A 395 -19.10 4.91 1.89
CA GLU A 395 -19.16 6.30 1.43
C GLU A 395 -20.59 6.63 0.97
N LEU A 396 -21.21 7.60 1.63
CA LEU A 396 -22.55 8.08 1.32
C LEU A 396 -22.43 9.27 0.36
N LYS A 397 -22.65 9.02 -0.92
CA LYS A 397 -22.28 9.93 -2.02
C LYS A 397 -23.39 10.90 -2.43
N SER A 398 -24.57 10.77 -1.82
CA SER A 398 -25.67 11.70 -2.07
C SER A 398 -26.48 11.96 -0.79
N SER A 399 -27.27 13.03 -0.81
CA SER A 399 -28.22 13.38 0.26
C SER A 399 -29.19 12.24 0.54
N GLU A 400 -29.66 11.57 -0.51
CA GLU A 400 -30.59 10.44 -0.42
C GLU A 400 -29.93 9.25 0.29
N GLU A 401 -28.67 8.95 -0.04
CA GLU A 401 -27.91 7.87 0.61
C GLU A 401 -27.66 8.18 2.08
N LEU A 402 -27.29 9.42 2.42
CA LEU A 402 -27.10 9.85 3.80
C LEU A 402 -28.39 9.70 4.61
N ILE A 403 -29.51 10.18 4.08
CA ILE A 403 -30.82 10.09 4.73
C ILE A 403 -31.25 8.62 4.88
N ALA A 404 -31.04 7.80 3.85
CA ALA A 404 -31.35 6.38 3.89
C ALA A 404 -30.49 5.63 4.93
N ALA A 405 -29.22 5.95 5.02
CA ALA A 405 -28.32 5.39 6.03
C ALA A 405 -28.77 5.73 7.46
N CYS A 406 -29.24 6.96 7.69
CA CYS A 406 -29.78 7.38 8.98
C CYS A 406 -31.01 6.55 9.41
N ALA A 407 -31.79 6.06 8.46
CA ALA A 407 -32.98 5.24 8.72
C ALA A 407 -32.70 3.73 8.80
N ASN A 408 -31.49 3.29 8.48
CA ASN A 408 -31.13 1.88 8.41
C ASN A 408 -30.39 1.45 9.69
N GLU A 409 -30.99 0.53 10.42
CA GLU A 409 -30.49 0.05 11.72
C GLU A 409 -29.12 -0.67 11.66
N LYS A 410 -28.66 -1.07 10.48
CA LYS A 410 -27.31 -1.63 10.30
C LYS A 410 -26.22 -0.58 10.50
N TYR A 411 -26.50 0.69 10.23
CA TYR A 411 -25.55 1.76 10.52
C TYR A 411 -25.51 2.03 12.02
N LYS A 412 -24.30 1.98 12.58
CA LYS A 412 -24.08 2.26 14.01
C LYS A 412 -23.36 3.56 14.26
N ALA A 413 -22.63 4.05 13.25
CA ALA A 413 -21.97 5.35 13.30
C ALA A 413 -22.04 6.07 11.93
N LEU A 414 -22.00 7.39 11.99
CA LEU A 414 -21.81 8.28 10.85
C LEU A 414 -20.59 9.16 11.12
N ILE A 415 -19.69 9.27 10.13
CA ILE A 415 -18.49 10.09 10.19
C ILE A 415 -18.67 11.27 9.24
N PHE A 416 -18.53 12.47 9.79
CA PHE A 416 -18.48 13.73 9.06
C PHE A 416 -17.08 14.31 9.21
N THR A 417 -16.30 14.30 8.14
CA THR A 417 -14.93 14.82 8.13
C THR A 417 -14.91 16.29 7.71
N ALA A 418 -13.73 16.89 7.80
CA ALA A 418 -13.57 18.30 7.47
C ALA A 418 -13.87 18.56 5.98
N PRO A 419 -14.64 19.58 5.64
CA PRO A 419 -14.86 20.02 4.28
C PRO A 419 -13.53 20.41 3.60
N SER A 420 -13.50 20.40 2.26
CA SER A 420 -12.30 20.81 1.52
C SER A 420 -11.94 22.27 1.78
N ARG A 421 -10.65 22.52 1.88
CA ARG A 421 -10.06 23.86 2.02
C ARG A 421 -9.87 24.59 0.70
N ARG A 422 -10.10 23.93 -0.44
CA ARG A 422 -9.77 24.50 -1.76
C ARG A 422 -10.89 25.39 -2.26
N LEU A 423 -10.52 26.54 -2.83
CA LEU A 423 -11.48 27.48 -3.39
C LEU A 423 -12.37 26.85 -4.46
N ALA A 424 -11.79 26.09 -5.38
CA ALA A 424 -12.54 25.45 -6.46
C ALA A 424 -13.61 24.49 -5.91
N ASP A 425 -13.27 23.73 -4.87
CA ASP A 425 -14.19 22.81 -4.22
C ASP A 425 -15.27 23.59 -3.45
N ALA A 426 -14.89 24.64 -2.73
CA ALA A 426 -15.80 25.49 -1.98
C ALA A 426 -16.85 26.19 -2.85
N GLN A 427 -16.55 26.43 -4.11
CA GLN A 427 -17.46 27.04 -5.07
C GLN A 427 -18.39 26.03 -5.76
N SER A 428 -17.97 24.80 -5.91
CA SER A 428 -18.68 23.75 -6.67
C SER A 428 -19.46 22.78 -5.79
N ASP A 429 -19.17 22.73 -4.50
CA ASP A 429 -19.66 21.71 -3.59
C ASP A 429 -20.59 22.28 -2.52
N PRO A 430 -21.72 21.63 -2.23
CA PRO A 430 -22.59 22.04 -1.14
C PRO A 430 -21.88 21.77 0.20
N ARG A 431 -21.27 22.80 0.78
CA ARG A 431 -20.73 22.74 2.16
C ARG A 431 -21.83 22.79 3.23
N THR A 432 -23.09 22.93 2.81
CA THR A 432 -24.21 23.14 3.71
C THR A 432 -25.11 21.92 3.75
N TYR A 433 -25.39 21.44 4.94
CA TYR A 433 -26.39 20.40 5.14
C TYR A 433 -27.79 20.93 4.87
N SER A 434 -28.59 20.20 4.12
CA SER A 434 -30.00 20.51 3.92
C SER A 434 -30.80 20.29 5.23
N PRO A 435 -31.95 20.95 5.39
CA PRO A 435 -32.82 20.70 6.55
C PRO A 435 -33.22 19.22 6.71
N ALA A 436 -33.38 18.49 5.59
CA ALA A 436 -33.74 17.07 5.62
C ALA A 436 -32.58 16.21 6.16
N GLU A 437 -31.35 16.48 5.78
CA GLU A 437 -30.16 15.81 6.29
C GLU A 437 -29.99 16.06 7.79
N LEU A 438 -30.09 17.32 8.22
CA LEU A 438 -29.99 17.67 9.65
C LEU A 438 -31.05 16.96 10.51
N VAL A 439 -32.29 16.85 10.01
CA VAL A 439 -33.37 16.11 10.67
C VAL A 439 -33.05 14.61 10.72
N ALA A 440 -32.57 14.03 9.63
CA ALA A 440 -32.22 12.61 9.55
C ALA A 440 -31.08 12.25 10.50
N VAL A 441 -29.99 13.02 10.47
CA VAL A 441 -28.80 12.79 11.33
C VAL A 441 -29.17 12.97 12.81
N ARG A 442 -30.02 13.96 13.12
CA ARG A 442 -30.54 14.11 14.48
C ARG A 442 -31.36 12.89 14.92
N ALA A 443 -32.30 12.43 14.10
CA ALA A 443 -33.11 11.26 14.40
C ALA A 443 -32.26 9.99 14.60
N PHE A 444 -31.22 9.80 13.77
CA PHE A 444 -30.25 8.74 13.91
C PHE A 444 -29.53 8.79 15.27
N HIS A 445 -29.07 9.98 15.67
CA HIS A 445 -28.43 10.16 16.97
C HIS A 445 -29.38 9.93 18.15
N GLU A 446 -30.61 10.44 18.08
CA GLU A 446 -31.65 10.24 19.11
C GLU A 446 -32.06 8.76 19.23
N ALA A 447 -31.95 7.98 18.16
CA ALA A 447 -32.12 6.53 18.14
C ALA A 447 -30.92 5.74 18.71
N GLY A 448 -29.85 6.42 19.12
CA GLY A 448 -28.65 5.82 19.70
C GLY A 448 -27.49 5.63 18.72
N GLY A 449 -27.59 6.13 17.50
CA GLY A 449 -26.51 6.14 16.53
C GLY A 449 -25.37 7.09 16.95
N MET A 450 -24.14 6.70 16.73
CA MET A 450 -22.97 7.51 17.00
C MET A 450 -22.73 8.48 15.85
N VAL A 451 -22.50 9.75 16.15
CA VAL A 451 -22.06 10.76 15.18
C VAL A 451 -20.66 11.21 15.54
N ILE A 452 -19.72 10.97 14.64
CA ILE A 452 -18.32 11.40 14.75
C ILE A 452 -18.13 12.59 13.81
N LEU A 453 -17.72 13.71 14.37
CA LEU A 453 -17.48 14.93 13.62
C LEU A 453 -16.03 15.34 13.82
N ALA A 454 -15.29 15.38 12.72
CA ALA A 454 -13.94 15.89 12.66
C ALA A 454 -13.95 17.18 11.85
N GLY A 455 -13.49 18.27 12.45
CA GLY A 455 -13.54 19.58 11.84
C GLY A 455 -12.21 20.29 11.87
N TRP A 456 -12.09 21.27 11.00
CA TRP A 456 -10.99 22.22 10.97
C TRP A 456 -11.52 23.60 11.29
N SER A 457 -10.70 24.44 11.90
CA SER A 457 -11.06 25.84 12.08
C SER A 457 -10.98 26.58 10.73
N ASP A 458 -11.71 27.66 10.61
CA ASP A 458 -11.68 28.50 9.41
C ASP A 458 -10.29 29.10 9.15
N ASN A 459 -9.44 29.14 10.16
CA ASN A 459 -8.03 29.54 10.02
C ASN A 459 -7.22 28.62 9.09
N TYR A 460 -7.67 27.40 8.85
CA TYR A 460 -7.12 26.49 7.85
C TYR A 460 -7.75 26.63 6.46
N GLU A 461 -8.80 27.40 6.31
CA GLU A 461 -9.29 27.71 4.99
C GLU A 461 -8.20 28.45 4.18
N ASN A 462 -7.92 27.92 2.98
CA ASN A 462 -6.92 28.53 2.12
C ASN A 462 -7.57 29.77 1.56
N TYR A 463 -7.56 30.85 2.39
CA TYR A 463 -7.26 31.71 1.97
C TYR A 463 -7.80 33.06 1.88
N ASP A 464 -7.04 34.03 1.74
CA ASP A 464 -7.45 35.39 1.50
C ASP A 464 -8.68 35.49 0.55
N VAL A 465 -8.79 34.57 -0.38
CA VAL A 465 -9.89 34.49 -1.36
C VAL A 465 -11.16 33.87 -0.81
N ILE A 466 -11.06 32.85 0.06
CA ILE A 466 -12.23 32.25 0.72
C ILE A 466 -12.66 33.10 1.89
N GLN A 467 -11.75 33.53 2.73
CA GLN A 467 -12.03 34.32 3.92
C GLN A 467 -12.68 35.67 3.60
N GLY A 468 -12.32 36.25 2.45
CA GLY A 468 -12.91 37.52 1.98
C GLY A 468 -14.21 37.39 1.18
N ASN A 469 -14.71 36.18 0.94
CA ASN A 469 -15.89 35.97 0.08
C ASN A 469 -17.14 35.66 0.96
N PRO A 470 -18.10 36.63 1.06
CA PRO A 470 -19.29 36.45 1.88
C PRO A 470 -20.28 35.41 1.34
N ASP A 471 -20.11 34.97 0.09
CA ASP A 471 -20.99 34.01 -0.57
C ASP A 471 -20.53 32.54 -0.30
N ILE A 472 -19.37 32.33 0.34
CA ILE A 472 -18.85 31.02 0.69
C ILE A 472 -19.07 30.78 2.19
N LYS A 473 -19.76 29.72 2.52
CA LYS A 473 -19.92 29.32 3.90
C LYS A 473 -18.65 28.69 4.44
N HIS A 474 -18.16 29.17 5.55
CA HIS A 474 -16.95 28.72 6.21
C HIS A 474 -17.12 27.33 6.84
N MET A 475 -16.01 26.60 6.98
CA MET A 475 -16.00 25.20 7.45
C MET A 475 -16.55 25.04 8.87
N ALA A 476 -16.12 25.88 9.82
CA ALA A 476 -16.59 25.82 11.19
C ALA A 476 -18.09 26.15 11.28
N ALA A 477 -18.60 27.10 10.50
CA ALA A 477 -20.01 27.44 10.46
C ALA A 477 -20.89 26.27 9.99
N THR A 478 -20.46 25.55 8.95
CA THR A 478 -21.17 24.37 8.44
C THR A 478 -21.25 23.27 9.49
N GLN A 479 -20.13 22.95 10.12
CA GLN A 479 -20.09 21.91 11.14
C GLN A 479 -20.80 22.31 12.42
N ASN A 480 -20.81 23.60 12.76
CA ASN A 480 -21.59 24.13 13.89
C ASN A 480 -23.10 24.02 13.69
N GLU A 481 -23.58 24.03 12.44
CA GLU A 481 -24.99 23.75 12.15
C GLU A 481 -25.34 22.29 12.46
N LEU A 482 -24.47 21.35 12.08
CA LEU A 482 -24.67 19.95 12.42
C LEU A 482 -24.63 19.72 13.93
N LEU A 483 -23.65 20.31 14.64
CA LEU A 483 -23.59 20.28 16.11
C LEU A 483 -24.84 20.86 16.76
N ALA A 484 -25.36 21.97 16.24
CA ALA A 484 -26.59 22.59 16.74
C ALA A 484 -27.80 21.68 16.50
N ALA A 485 -27.92 21.04 15.32
CA ALA A 485 -28.99 20.12 15.00
C ALA A 485 -28.99 18.88 15.95
N LEU A 486 -27.81 18.41 16.33
CA LEU A 486 -27.62 17.34 17.33
C LEU A 486 -27.92 17.79 18.78
N GLY A 487 -28.21 19.07 19.03
CA GLY A 487 -28.41 19.60 20.36
C GLY A 487 -27.13 19.76 21.17
N SER A 488 -25.96 19.66 20.57
CA SER A 488 -24.67 19.84 21.22
C SER A 488 -24.44 21.31 21.60
N SER A 489 -23.84 21.54 22.77
CA SER A 489 -23.34 22.84 23.19
C SER A 489 -21.91 23.12 22.67
N LEU A 490 -21.22 22.10 22.16
CA LEU A 490 -19.89 22.28 21.56
C LEU A 490 -19.97 23.10 20.27
N ARG A 491 -18.95 23.87 20.01
CA ARG A 491 -18.78 24.63 18.76
C ARG A 491 -17.31 24.58 18.35
N ILE A 492 -17.06 24.47 17.06
CA ILE A 492 -15.74 24.66 16.47
C ILE A 492 -15.51 26.16 16.38
N SER A 493 -14.41 26.62 16.95
CA SER A 493 -13.99 28.04 16.89
C SER A 493 -13.20 28.30 15.62
N ASP A 494 -13.25 29.57 15.18
CA ASP A 494 -12.40 30.07 14.10
C ASP A 494 -11.11 30.65 14.70
N ASP A 495 -10.34 29.80 15.39
CA ASP A 495 -9.08 30.19 16.02
C ASP A 495 -8.07 29.04 16.01
N ALA A 496 -6.85 29.36 16.39
CA ALA A 496 -5.78 28.40 16.57
C ALA A 496 -5.13 28.57 17.94
N THR A 497 -4.83 27.46 18.59
CA THR A 497 -4.09 27.49 19.86
C THR A 497 -2.61 27.36 19.58
N TYR A 498 -1.82 28.31 20.12
CA TYR A 498 -0.37 28.32 20.04
C TYR A 498 0.24 27.97 21.40
N ASP A 499 1.28 27.15 21.41
CA ASP A 499 2.10 26.87 22.58
C ASP A 499 3.53 27.43 22.34
N ASP A 500 3.71 28.70 22.63
CA ASP A 500 4.99 29.40 22.42
C ASP A 500 6.10 28.90 23.34
N VAL A 501 5.76 28.28 24.48
CA VAL A 501 6.74 27.83 25.47
C VAL A 501 7.31 26.45 25.10
N ARG A 502 6.44 25.48 24.80
CA ARG A 502 6.90 24.15 24.46
C ARG A 502 7.48 24.06 23.06
N SER A 503 6.88 24.72 22.08
CA SER A 503 7.40 24.73 20.71
C SER A 503 8.77 25.39 20.60
N ALA A 504 9.07 26.39 21.43
CA ALA A 504 10.38 27.02 21.48
C ALA A 504 11.45 26.11 22.10
N ALA A 505 11.08 25.22 23.04
CA ALA A 505 11.99 24.30 23.70
C ALA A 505 12.28 23.04 22.86
N ASP A 506 11.29 22.52 22.14
CA ASP A 506 11.37 21.21 21.48
C ASP A 506 11.54 21.29 19.96
N GLY A 507 11.56 22.48 19.37
CA GLY A 507 11.66 22.67 17.91
C GLY A 507 10.44 22.15 17.13
N VAL A 508 9.33 21.91 17.81
CA VAL A 508 8.07 21.42 17.22
C VAL A 508 7.24 22.61 16.71
N ASP A 509 6.42 22.36 15.68
CA ASP A 509 5.51 23.36 15.13
C ASP A 509 4.63 23.99 16.22
N LYS A 510 4.40 25.29 16.10
CA LYS A 510 3.66 26.10 17.05
C LYS A 510 2.16 25.76 17.16
N TRP A 511 1.69 24.86 16.30
CA TRP A 511 0.28 24.47 16.22
C TRP A 511 -0.01 23.25 17.10
N ARG A 512 -1.06 23.32 17.84
CA ARG A 512 -1.65 22.20 18.57
C ARG A 512 -3.16 22.14 18.39
#